data_57c97fd28ff5cc9a290e8c6afb4424da
#
_entry.id   57c97fd28ff5cc9a290e8c6afb4424da
#
_cell.length_a   1.000
_cell.length_b   1.000
_cell.length_c   1.000
_cell.angle_alpha   90.00
_cell.angle_beta   90.00
_cell.angle_gamma   90.00
#
_symmetry.space_group_name_H-M   'P 1'
#
loop_
_entity.id
_entity.type
_entity.pdbx_description
1 polymer ?
#
loop_
_entity_poly.entity_id
_entity_poly.type
_entity_poly.pdbx_seq_one_letter_code
_entity_poly.pdbx_strand_id
1 'polypeptide(L)'
;IDTFAMDNSGTAKEHVGRTYAGVDGYCPLAAYLGTQGFCLELALRPGTQHSASETEYNIERVLPLAAKLTASRIGGQAATPLLFRADSGFDSAKLMCAIGHHASALAREIAFIIKWNPRSTPVESLAQAKVADTGAAWEMLREGKRQCVWSETVQARHGEQCLAVRRIYRLTERTIDKRGQQMLLPEYALEGWSTTLPETFEAPQVIALYADHGTHEQFHSEFKTDMDLVRLPSGKFDTN
;
A
#
# COMPACT_ATOMS: atom_id res chain seq x y z
N ILE A 1 3.49 0.82 -6.10
CA ILE A 1 4.65 -0.02 -5.76
C ILE A 1 4.18 -1.20 -4.93
N ASP A 2 4.77 -2.38 -5.16
CA ASP A 2 4.37 -3.59 -4.47
C ASP A 2 5.51 -4.62 -4.47
N THR A 3 5.41 -5.62 -3.57
CA THR A 3 6.30 -6.78 -3.53
C THR A 3 5.51 -8.06 -3.80
N PHE A 4 6.15 -9.02 -4.47
CA PHE A 4 5.53 -10.29 -4.73
C PHE A 4 6.49 -11.46 -4.44
N ALA A 5 5.95 -12.58 -3.95
CA ALA A 5 6.74 -13.76 -3.68
C ALA A 5 7.04 -14.51 -5.00
N MET A 6 8.30 -14.85 -5.21
CA MET A 6 8.78 -15.73 -6.27
C MET A 6 9.26 -17.04 -5.63
N ASP A 7 8.51 -18.13 -5.85
CA ASP A 7 8.84 -19.44 -5.30
C ASP A 7 10.10 -20.01 -5.97
N ASN A 8 11.11 -20.25 -5.18
CA ASN A 8 12.35 -20.93 -5.54
C ASN A 8 12.66 -22.03 -4.51
N SER A 9 11.61 -22.59 -3.90
CA SER A 9 11.75 -23.69 -2.93
C SER A 9 12.51 -24.86 -3.53
N GLY A 10 13.33 -25.49 -2.71
CA GLY A 10 14.14 -26.64 -3.13
C GLY A 10 15.36 -26.29 -3.98
N THR A 11 15.67 -25.01 -4.18
CA THR A 11 16.90 -24.57 -4.86
C THR A 11 17.97 -24.16 -3.84
N ALA A 12 19.24 -24.26 -4.24
CA ALA A 12 20.38 -23.81 -3.45
C ALA A 12 20.88 -22.42 -3.88
N LYS A 13 19.99 -21.55 -4.37
CA LYS A 13 20.35 -20.22 -4.83
C LYS A 13 20.63 -19.30 -3.64
N GLU A 14 21.55 -18.35 -3.83
CA GLU A 14 21.91 -17.36 -2.81
C GLU A 14 20.70 -16.46 -2.48
N HIS A 15 20.56 -16.08 -1.20
CA HIS A 15 19.50 -15.23 -0.67
C HIS A 15 18.06 -15.74 -0.83
N VAL A 16 17.87 -17.00 -1.23
CA VAL A 16 16.58 -17.67 -1.08
C VAL A 16 16.26 -17.78 0.40
N GLY A 17 15.07 -17.36 0.79
CA GLY A 17 14.63 -17.41 2.17
C GLY A 17 13.12 -17.35 2.29
N ARG A 18 12.61 -17.50 3.51
CA ARG A 18 11.16 -17.53 3.77
C ARG A 18 10.50 -16.21 3.45
N THR A 19 9.63 -16.21 2.45
CA THR A 19 8.85 -15.04 2.04
C THR A 19 7.61 -14.86 2.91
N TYR A 20 6.96 -13.70 2.82
CA TYR A 20 5.69 -13.43 3.51
C TYR A 20 4.57 -14.39 3.06
N ALA A 21 4.64 -14.94 1.85
CA ALA A 21 3.67 -15.90 1.33
C ALA A 21 3.89 -17.33 1.84
N GLY A 22 4.92 -17.55 2.68
CA GLY A 22 5.19 -18.84 3.28
C GLY A 22 5.88 -19.83 2.35
N VAL A 23 6.49 -19.40 1.25
CA VAL A 23 7.34 -20.17 0.36
C VAL A 23 8.79 -19.70 0.50
N ASP A 24 9.76 -20.57 0.20
CA ASP A 24 11.17 -20.19 0.17
C ASP A 24 11.50 -19.66 -1.22
N GLY A 25 12.03 -18.44 -1.29
CA GLY A 25 12.24 -17.78 -2.57
C GLY A 25 12.77 -16.37 -2.44
N TYR A 26 12.41 -15.53 -3.38
CA TYR A 26 12.72 -14.12 -3.42
C TYR A 26 11.47 -13.27 -3.22
N CYS A 27 11.66 -12.00 -2.85
CA CYS A 27 10.58 -11.03 -2.67
C CYS A 27 10.87 -9.74 -3.46
N PRO A 28 10.85 -9.81 -4.82
CA PRO A 28 11.11 -8.63 -5.64
C PRO A 28 10.15 -7.49 -5.35
N LEU A 29 10.64 -6.27 -5.58
CA LEU A 29 9.85 -5.06 -5.53
C LEU A 29 9.65 -4.56 -6.96
N ALA A 30 8.40 -4.24 -7.31
CA ALA A 30 8.05 -3.64 -8.59
C ALA A 30 7.32 -2.32 -8.39
N ALA A 31 7.59 -1.36 -9.26
CA ALA A 31 6.89 -0.10 -9.34
C ALA A 31 6.29 0.08 -10.73
N TYR A 32 5.00 0.39 -10.79
CA TYR A 32 4.27 0.57 -12.04
C TYR A 32 3.72 1.97 -12.17
N LEU A 33 3.66 2.48 -13.40
CA LEU A 33 3.08 3.76 -13.75
C LEU A 33 1.83 3.59 -14.63
N GLY A 34 0.77 4.29 -14.25
CA GLY A 34 -0.48 4.33 -15.00
C GLY A 34 -1.31 3.04 -14.90
N THR A 35 -2.49 3.07 -15.48
CA THR A 35 -3.43 1.95 -15.50
C THR A 35 -2.98 0.83 -16.46
N GLN A 36 -2.05 1.14 -17.36
CA GLN A 36 -1.44 0.17 -18.29
C GLN A 36 -0.29 -0.63 -17.65
N GLY A 37 0.14 -0.26 -16.45
CA GLY A 37 1.16 -1.00 -15.72
C GLY A 37 2.58 -0.87 -16.28
N PHE A 38 2.96 0.29 -16.84
CA PHE A 38 4.34 0.49 -17.27
C PHE A 38 5.31 0.28 -16.09
N CYS A 39 6.16 -0.73 -16.18
CA CYS A 39 7.15 -1.03 -15.16
C CYS A 39 8.25 0.05 -15.15
N LEU A 40 8.37 0.78 -14.04
CA LEU A 40 9.42 1.77 -13.81
C LEU A 40 10.63 1.18 -13.10
N GLU A 41 10.41 0.19 -12.26
CA GLU A 41 11.42 -0.45 -11.44
C GLU A 41 11.03 -1.91 -11.22
N LEU A 42 12.02 -2.79 -11.32
CA LEU A 42 11.93 -4.17 -10.86
C LEU A 42 13.25 -4.50 -10.17
N ALA A 43 13.22 -4.65 -8.86
CA ALA A 43 14.39 -4.92 -8.03
C ALA A 43 14.28 -6.32 -7.43
N LEU A 44 15.24 -7.20 -7.74
CA LEU A 44 15.36 -8.48 -7.06
C LEU A 44 15.76 -8.25 -5.60
N ARG A 45 15.10 -8.95 -4.66
CA ARG A 45 15.33 -8.80 -3.23
C ARG A 45 15.35 -10.17 -2.55
N PRO A 46 16.14 -10.33 -1.46
CA PRO A 46 16.11 -11.55 -0.65
C PRO A 46 14.70 -11.90 -0.19
N GLY A 47 14.39 -13.19 -0.09
CA GLY A 47 13.06 -13.64 0.32
C GLY A 47 12.64 -13.20 1.72
N THR A 48 13.60 -13.02 2.61
CA THR A 48 13.38 -12.57 4.00
C THR A 48 13.26 -11.05 4.14
N GLN A 49 13.47 -10.28 3.06
CA GLN A 49 13.47 -8.82 3.15
C GLN A 49 12.04 -8.28 3.26
N HIS A 50 11.79 -7.48 4.32
CA HIS A 50 10.49 -6.85 4.55
C HIS A 50 10.18 -5.80 3.46
N SER A 51 8.91 -5.67 3.05
CA SER A 51 8.49 -4.75 1.98
C SER A 51 8.96 -3.31 2.19
N ALA A 52 8.89 -2.80 3.43
CA ALA A 52 9.33 -1.45 3.76
C ALA A 52 10.87 -1.28 3.86
N SER A 53 11.66 -2.36 3.83
CA SER A 53 13.12 -2.24 3.94
C SER A 53 13.72 -1.69 2.66
N GLU A 54 14.55 -0.65 2.76
CA GLU A 54 15.28 -0.02 1.65
C GLU A 54 14.37 0.55 0.53
N THR A 55 13.07 0.71 0.82
CA THR A 55 12.11 1.22 -0.17
C THR A 55 12.43 2.67 -0.56
N GLU A 56 13.06 3.44 0.31
CA GLU A 56 13.50 4.82 0.03
C GLU A 56 14.44 4.86 -1.18
N TYR A 57 15.35 3.91 -1.28
CA TYR A 57 16.27 3.80 -2.42
C TYR A 57 15.49 3.63 -3.74
N ASN A 58 14.42 2.82 -3.73
CA ASN A 58 13.58 2.67 -4.90
C ASN A 58 12.78 3.96 -5.19
N ILE A 59 12.29 4.66 -4.16
CA ILE A 59 11.57 5.94 -4.30
C ILE A 59 12.45 7.02 -4.92
N GLU A 60 13.72 7.10 -4.55
CA GLU A 60 14.70 8.04 -5.13
C GLU A 60 14.89 7.87 -6.66
N ARG A 61 14.60 6.68 -7.17
CA ARG A 61 14.70 6.36 -8.61
C ARG A 61 13.34 6.49 -9.30
N VAL A 62 12.30 5.94 -8.68
CA VAL A 62 10.95 5.82 -9.27
C VAL A 62 10.27 7.18 -9.39
N LEU A 63 10.27 8.02 -8.34
CA LEU A 63 9.53 9.28 -8.36
C LEU A 63 10.09 10.28 -9.38
N PRO A 64 11.42 10.53 -9.50
CA PRO A 64 11.94 11.37 -10.55
C PRO A 64 11.64 10.86 -11.96
N LEU A 65 11.72 9.53 -12.17
CA LEU A 65 11.40 8.92 -13.46
C LEU A 65 9.92 9.09 -13.80
N ALA A 66 9.02 8.80 -12.86
CA ALA A 66 7.60 9.03 -13.04
C ALA A 66 7.28 10.51 -13.33
N ALA A 67 7.89 11.44 -12.58
CA ALA A 67 7.73 12.87 -12.79
C ALA A 67 8.21 13.31 -14.19
N LYS A 68 9.33 12.76 -14.65
CA LYS A 68 9.87 13.04 -16.00
C LYS A 68 8.93 12.51 -17.10
N LEU A 69 8.46 11.26 -16.99
CA LEU A 69 7.58 10.64 -17.98
C LEU A 69 6.22 11.33 -18.07
N THR A 70 5.73 11.89 -16.97
CA THR A 70 4.45 12.60 -16.90
C THR A 70 4.58 14.12 -17.03
N ALA A 71 5.77 14.64 -17.32
CA ALA A 71 6.01 16.06 -17.50
C ALA A 71 5.55 16.59 -18.87
N SER A 72 5.22 15.72 -19.81
CA SER A 72 4.83 16.10 -21.17
C SER A 72 3.57 16.97 -21.13
N ARG A 73 3.72 18.21 -21.58
CA ARG A 73 2.64 19.17 -21.69
C ARG A 73 2.00 19.03 -23.08
N ILE A 74 0.88 18.36 -23.16
CA ILE A 74 0.04 18.43 -24.36
C ILE A 74 -0.77 19.73 -24.28
N GLY A 75 -0.54 20.67 -25.19
CA GLY A 75 -1.32 21.90 -25.29
C GLY A 75 -1.12 22.93 -24.15
N GLY A 76 0.03 22.96 -23.46
CA GLY A 76 0.32 23.95 -22.41
C GLY A 76 -0.34 23.68 -21.06
N GLN A 77 -0.92 22.51 -20.86
CA GLN A 77 -1.49 22.09 -19.58
C GLN A 77 -0.43 21.90 -18.49
N ALA A 78 -0.84 22.04 -17.23
CA ALA A 78 0.01 21.71 -16.09
C ALA A 78 0.43 20.24 -16.11
N ALA A 79 1.58 19.94 -15.53
CA ALA A 79 2.04 18.56 -15.41
C ALA A 79 1.04 17.73 -14.58
N THR A 80 0.75 16.50 -15.01
CA THR A 80 -0.22 15.61 -14.36
C THR A 80 0.20 15.32 -12.92
N PRO A 81 -0.68 15.51 -11.92
CA PRO A 81 -0.43 15.08 -10.54
C PRO A 81 -0.14 13.59 -10.45
N LEU A 82 0.71 13.20 -9.51
CA LEU A 82 1.05 11.80 -9.27
C LEU A 82 0.40 11.33 -7.97
N LEU A 83 -0.17 10.13 -8.00
CA LEU A 83 -0.67 9.43 -6.83
C LEU A 83 0.17 8.16 -6.61
N PHE A 84 0.93 8.14 -5.52
CA PHE A 84 1.66 6.95 -5.08
C PHE A 84 0.74 6.05 -4.27
N ARG A 85 0.71 4.76 -4.57
CA ARG A 85 -0.09 3.77 -3.81
C ARG A 85 0.79 2.60 -3.39
N ALA A 86 0.57 2.13 -2.15
CA ALA A 86 1.26 0.97 -1.60
C ALA A 86 0.38 0.25 -0.56
N ASP A 87 0.65 -1.03 -0.37
CA ASP A 87 -0.05 -1.85 0.63
C ASP A 87 0.43 -1.60 2.06
N SER A 88 -0.12 -2.33 3.03
CA SER A 88 0.21 -2.20 4.45
C SER A 88 1.61 -2.67 4.81
N GLY A 89 2.27 -3.43 3.95
CA GLY A 89 3.67 -3.81 4.09
C GLY A 89 4.62 -2.61 3.99
N PHE A 90 4.17 -1.55 3.36
CA PHE A 90 4.91 -0.28 3.19
C PHE A 90 4.53 0.80 4.20
N ASP A 91 3.66 0.52 5.18
CA ASP A 91 3.27 1.50 6.19
C ASP A 91 4.46 1.85 7.11
N SER A 92 5.14 2.93 6.76
CA SER A 92 6.35 3.42 7.42
C SER A 92 6.41 4.94 7.38
N ALA A 93 6.64 5.56 8.54
CA ALA A 93 6.85 7.01 8.61
C ALA A 93 8.05 7.46 7.78
N LYS A 94 9.10 6.62 7.70
CA LYS A 94 10.29 6.87 6.88
C LYS A 94 9.93 7.01 5.40
N LEU A 95 9.12 6.07 4.87
CA LEU A 95 8.66 6.12 3.48
C LEU A 95 7.78 7.35 3.21
N MET A 96 6.83 7.64 4.11
CA MET A 96 5.94 8.80 3.97
C MET A 96 6.72 10.11 3.92
N CYS A 97 7.70 10.27 4.81
CA CYS A 97 8.59 11.44 4.83
C CYS A 97 9.45 11.52 3.55
N ALA A 98 9.97 10.38 3.07
CA ALA A 98 10.76 10.35 1.82
C ALA A 98 9.92 10.80 0.61
N ILE A 99 8.67 10.33 0.48
CA ILE A 99 7.77 10.76 -0.60
C ILE A 99 7.50 12.27 -0.50
N GLY A 100 7.21 12.79 0.70
CA GLY A 100 6.99 14.22 0.92
C GLY A 100 8.22 15.08 0.57
N HIS A 101 9.42 14.61 0.93
CA HIS A 101 10.68 15.25 0.56
C HIS A 101 10.88 15.31 -0.96
N HIS A 102 10.68 14.18 -1.65
CA HIS A 102 10.80 14.13 -3.11
C HIS A 102 9.76 14.99 -3.83
N ALA A 103 8.52 15.03 -3.33
CA ALA A 103 7.49 15.91 -3.88
C ALA A 103 7.93 17.38 -3.85
N SER A 104 8.50 17.82 -2.73
CA SER A 104 9.02 19.16 -2.55
C SER A 104 10.24 19.42 -3.44
N ALA A 105 11.21 18.50 -3.46
CA ALA A 105 12.45 18.63 -4.25
C ALA A 105 12.20 18.68 -5.76
N LEU A 106 11.20 17.91 -6.24
CA LEU A 106 10.81 17.88 -7.65
C LEU A 106 9.86 19.03 -8.03
N ALA A 107 9.40 19.83 -7.07
CA ALA A 107 8.34 20.83 -7.25
C ALA A 107 7.12 20.25 -8.01
N ARG A 108 6.72 19.03 -7.63
CA ARG A 108 5.62 18.28 -8.25
C ARG A 108 4.53 17.97 -7.22
N GLU A 109 3.30 18.01 -7.67
CA GLU A 109 2.17 17.50 -6.89
C GLU A 109 2.23 15.97 -6.88
N ILE A 110 2.74 15.42 -5.77
CA ILE A 110 2.82 13.98 -5.51
C ILE A 110 2.10 13.71 -4.19
N ALA A 111 0.94 13.08 -4.27
CA ALA A 111 0.22 12.58 -3.11
C ALA A 111 0.46 11.07 -2.95
N PHE A 112 0.12 10.53 -1.78
CA PHE A 112 0.14 9.09 -1.60
C PHE A 112 -1.14 8.57 -0.92
N ILE A 113 -1.42 7.28 -1.10
CA ILE A 113 -2.32 6.47 -0.29
C ILE A 113 -1.56 5.19 0.08
N ILE A 114 -1.25 5.01 1.36
CA ILE A 114 -0.61 3.81 1.90
C ILE A 114 -1.58 3.15 2.87
N LYS A 115 -1.88 1.87 2.67
CA LYS A 115 -2.75 1.14 3.58
C LYS A 115 -2.07 1.07 4.95
N TRP A 116 -2.78 1.52 6.00
CA TRP A 116 -2.28 1.49 7.35
C TRP A 116 -2.26 0.06 7.90
N ASN A 117 -1.19 -0.27 8.62
CA ASN A 117 -1.05 -1.54 9.32
C ASN A 117 -1.37 -1.32 10.81
N PRO A 118 -2.45 -1.89 11.36
CA PRO A 118 -2.83 -1.70 12.76
C PRO A 118 -1.81 -2.25 13.77
N ARG A 119 -0.96 -3.20 13.36
CA ARG A 119 0.07 -3.82 14.22
C ARG A 119 -0.51 -4.22 15.59
N SER A 120 -0.02 -3.56 16.65
CA SER A 120 -0.45 -3.78 18.04
C SER A 120 -1.64 -2.92 18.47
N THR A 121 -2.33 -2.25 17.55
CA THR A 121 -3.51 -1.44 17.88
C THR A 121 -4.62 -2.37 18.42
N PRO A 122 -5.16 -2.07 19.62
CA PRO A 122 -6.24 -2.89 20.19
C PRO A 122 -7.57 -2.63 19.49
N VAL A 123 -7.81 -3.35 18.40
CA VAL A 123 -8.97 -3.15 17.50
C VAL A 123 -10.29 -3.24 18.27
N GLU A 124 -10.43 -4.20 19.18
CA GLU A 124 -11.65 -4.40 19.97
C GLU A 124 -11.95 -3.20 20.86
N SER A 125 -10.93 -2.68 21.55
CA SER A 125 -11.11 -1.51 22.44
C SER A 125 -11.49 -0.26 21.65
N LEU A 126 -10.87 -0.07 20.49
CA LEU A 126 -11.19 1.04 19.59
C LEU A 126 -12.60 0.89 19.01
N ALA A 127 -13.00 -0.35 18.63
CA ALA A 127 -14.33 -0.65 18.16
C ALA A 127 -15.40 -0.37 19.22
N GLN A 128 -15.18 -0.81 20.46
CA GLN A 128 -16.08 -0.54 21.58
C GLN A 128 -16.23 0.95 21.86
N ALA A 129 -15.12 1.70 21.85
CA ALA A 129 -15.15 3.15 22.00
C ALA A 129 -15.97 3.81 20.89
N LYS A 130 -15.84 3.33 19.64
CA LYS A 130 -16.57 3.87 18.49
C LYS A 130 -18.05 3.48 18.50
N VAL A 131 -18.38 2.31 18.99
CA VAL A 131 -19.79 1.88 19.20
C VAL A 131 -20.46 2.71 20.29
N ALA A 132 -19.73 3.08 21.36
CA ALA A 132 -20.23 3.93 22.43
C ALA A 132 -20.32 5.42 22.05
N ASP A 133 -19.65 5.83 21.00
CA ASP A 133 -19.67 7.22 20.50
C ASP A 133 -21.02 7.54 19.81
N THR A 134 -21.87 8.28 20.50
CA THR A 134 -23.20 8.68 19.98
C THR A 134 -23.11 9.62 18.77
N GLY A 135 -21.97 10.26 18.54
CA GLY A 135 -21.69 11.10 17.36
C GLY A 135 -21.15 10.31 16.17
N ALA A 136 -20.90 9.00 16.31
CA ALA A 136 -20.37 8.20 15.23
C ALA A 136 -21.43 7.98 14.12
N ALA A 137 -21.08 8.33 12.88
CA ALA A 137 -21.93 8.11 11.72
C ALA A 137 -21.81 6.66 11.22
N TRP A 138 -22.75 5.82 11.62
CA TRP A 138 -22.85 4.45 11.18
C TRP A 138 -23.73 4.31 9.93
N GLU A 139 -23.17 3.72 8.89
CA GLU A 139 -23.87 3.36 7.66
C GLU A 139 -24.24 1.87 7.69
N MET A 140 -25.51 1.55 7.49
CA MET A 140 -25.98 0.18 7.35
C MET A 140 -25.74 -0.30 5.92
N LEU A 141 -24.85 -1.26 5.73
CA LEU A 141 -24.54 -1.82 4.41
C LEU A 141 -25.54 -2.90 4.01
N ARG A 142 -25.95 -3.70 4.97
CA ARG A 142 -26.98 -4.74 4.88
C ARG A 142 -27.36 -5.23 6.27
N GLU A 143 -28.38 -6.04 6.39
CA GLU A 143 -28.73 -6.67 7.65
C GLU A 143 -27.52 -7.36 8.29
N GLY A 144 -27.29 -7.08 9.56
CA GLY A 144 -26.15 -7.59 10.33
C GLY A 144 -24.78 -7.11 9.90
N LYS A 145 -24.68 -6.06 9.07
CA LYS A 145 -23.40 -5.44 8.72
C LYS A 145 -23.53 -3.93 8.58
N ARG A 146 -22.75 -3.21 9.41
CA ARG A 146 -22.64 -1.75 9.33
C ARG A 146 -21.19 -1.31 9.32
N GLN A 147 -20.94 -0.09 8.88
CA GLN A 147 -19.62 0.52 8.90
C GLN A 147 -19.65 1.93 9.44
N CYS A 148 -18.53 2.35 10.02
CA CYS A 148 -18.27 3.74 10.40
C CYS A 148 -16.95 4.17 9.80
N VAL A 149 -16.91 5.34 9.15
CA VAL A 149 -15.71 5.92 8.55
C VAL A 149 -15.42 7.25 9.22
N TRP A 150 -14.15 7.46 9.61
CA TRP A 150 -13.68 8.74 10.16
C TRP A 150 -12.24 8.99 9.75
N SER A 151 -11.74 10.18 10.00
CA SER A 151 -10.34 10.50 9.77
C SER A 151 -9.79 11.39 10.87
N GLU A 152 -8.48 11.34 11.04
CA GLU A 152 -7.72 12.22 11.91
C GLU A 152 -6.40 12.62 11.25
N THR A 153 -5.78 13.69 11.70
CA THR A 153 -4.45 14.08 11.28
C THR A 153 -3.42 13.48 12.23
N VAL A 154 -2.50 12.68 11.69
CA VAL A 154 -1.38 12.10 12.42
C VAL A 154 -0.07 12.68 11.91
N GLN A 155 0.98 12.62 12.75
CA GLN A 155 2.31 13.08 12.37
C GLN A 155 3.20 11.86 12.06
N ALA A 156 3.57 11.69 10.78
CA ALA A 156 4.63 10.77 10.40
C ALA A 156 5.97 11.42 10.71
N ARG A 157 6.77 10.78 11.59
CA ARG A 157 8.07 11.31 12.03
C ARG A 157 9.19 10.33 11.75
N HIS A 158 10.25 10.80 11.11
CA HIS A 158 11.47 10.04 10.89
C HIS A 158 12.71 10.96 10.95
N GLY A 159 13.58 10.76 11.95
CA GLY A 159 14.66 11.69 12.25
C GLY A 159 14.11 13.10 12.53
N GLU A 160 14.64 14.08 11.82
CA GLU A 160 14.19 15.47 11.90
C GLU A 160 12.97 15.77 10.99
N GLN A 161 12.60 14.84 10.12
CA GLN A 161 11.49 15.01 9.21
C GLN A 161 10.17 14.77 9.92
N CYS A 162 9.19 15.61 9.63
CA CYS A 162 7.82 15.51 10.14
C CYS A 162 6.84 15.87 9.03
N LEU A 163 5.90 14.97 8.76
CA LEU A 163 4.88 15.15 7.73
C LEU A 163 3.50 14.96 8.35
N ALA A 164 2.61 15.95 8.19
CA ALA A 164 1.20 15.80 8.54
C ALA A 164 0.52 14.90 7.52
N VAL A 165 -0.13 13.85 8.00
CA VAL A 165 -0.79 12.82 7.18
C VAL A 165 -2.22 12.66 7.69
N ARG A 166 -3.20 12.69 6.79
CA ARG A 166 -4.56 12.31 7.12
C ARG A 166 -4.66 10.80 7.15
N ARG A 167 -5.09 10.24 8.29
CA ARG A 167 -5.38 8.82 8.43
C ARG A 167 -6.88 8.61 8.45
N ILE A 168 -7.35 7.85 7.48
CA ILE A 168 -8.75 7.49 7.32
C ILE A 168 -8.91 6.08 7.89
N TYR A 169 -9.96 5.87 8.67
CA TYR A 169 -10.32 4.57 9.23
C TYR A 169 -11.68 4.13 8.75
N ARG A 170 -11.84 2.84 8.57
CA ARG A 170 -13.11 2.17 8.35
C ARG A 170 -13.25 1.01 9.34
N LEU A 171 -14.20 1.15 10.24
CA LEU A 171 -14.59 0.10 11.17
C LEU A 171 -15.84 -0.58 10.62
N THR A 172 -15.75 -1.88 10.41
CA THR A 172 -16.90 -2.73 10.00
C THR A 172 -17.30 -3.59 11.19
N GLU A 173 -18.59 -3.58 11.51
CA GLU A 173 -19.20 -4.48 12.49
C GLU A 173 -20.06 -5.50 11.77
N ARG A 174 -19.96 -6.75 12.18
CA ARG A 174 -20.81 -7.86 11.71
C ARG A 174 -21.46 -8.55 12.90
N THR A 175 -22.76 -8.74 12.83
CA THR A 175 -23.57 -9.47 13.82
C THR A 175 -24.19 -10.74 13.23
N ILE A 176 -24.08 -10.93 11.91
CA ILE A 176 -24.57 -12.12 11.19
C ILE A 176 -23.38 -12.72 10.41
N ASP A 177 -23.21 -14.02 10.53
CA ASP A 177 -22.14 -14.77 9.87
C ASP A 177 -22.42 -14.97 8.34
N LYS A 178 -21.49 -15.65 7.65
CA LYS A 178 -21.62 -15.94 6.21
C LYS A 178 -22.76 -16.91 5.87
N ARG A 179 -23.29 -17.64 6.88
CA ARG A 179 -24.39 -18.61 6.74
C ARG A 179 -25.73 -17.98 7.09
N GLY A 180 -25.77 -16.70 7.46
CA GLY A 180 -27.00 -16.01 7.85
C GLY A 180 -27.40 -16.23 9.32
N GLN A 181 -26.52 -16.79 10.15
CA GLN A 181 -26.80 -17.02 11.55
C GLN A 181 -26.37 -15.82 12.41
N GLN A 182 -27.20 -15.45 13.38
CA GLN A 182 -26.88 -14.42 14.35
C GLN A 182 -25.68 -14.87 15.19
N MET A 183 -24.66 -14.00 15.27
CA MET A 183 -23.46 -14.24 16.05
C MET A 183 -23.72 -13.89 17.53
N LEU A 184 -23.10 -14.64 18.43
CA LEU A 184 -23.19 -14.37 19.88
C LEU A 184 -22.51 -13.03 20.27
N LEU A 185 -21.39 -12.73 19.62
CA LEU A 185 -20.65 -11.48 19.77
C LEU A 185 -20.41 -10.87 18.40
N PRO A 186 -20.46 -9.54 18.27
CA PRO A 186 -20.10 -8.86 17.03
C PRO A 186 -18.63 -9.13 16.65
N GLU A 187 -18.38 -9.28 15.35
CA GLU A 187 -17.03 -9.30 14.79
C GLU A 187 -16.68 -7.90 14.28
N TYR A 188 -15.51 -7.40 14.62
CA TYR A 188 -15.02 -6.10 14.20
C TYR A 188 -13.83 -6.23 13.25
N ALA A 189 -13.84 -5.47 12.17
CA ALA A 189 -12.70 -5.34 11.26
C ALA A 189 -12.36 -3.86 11.10
N LEU A 190 -11.11 -3.50 11.43
CA LEU A 190 -10.59 -2.14 11.29
C LEU A 190 -9.60 -2.10 10.13
N GLU A 191 -9.85 -1.20 9.19
CA GLU A 191 -8.93 -0.87 8.12
C GLU A 191 -8.56 0.60 8.19
N GLY A 192 -7.41 0.95 7.64
CA GLY A 192 -6.99 2.35 7.59
C GLY A 192 -6.14 2.67 6.36
N TRP A 193 -6.09 3.95 6.01
CA TRP A 193 -5.31 4.49 4.90
C TRP A 193 -4.69 5.81 5.30
N SER A 194 -3.37 5.92 5.13
CA SER A 194 -2.62 7.15 5.33
C SER A 194 -2.48 7.88 4.01
N THR A 195 -2.82 9.18 3.95
CA THR A 195 -2.80 9.94 2.70
C THR A 195 -2.40 11.40 2.90
N THR A 196 -1.78 11.97 1.88
CA THR A 196 -1.56 13.42 1.74
C THR A 196 -2.52 14.08 0.75
N LEU A 197 -3.50 13.35 0.22
CA LEU A 197 -4.56 13.95 -0.59
C LEU A 197 -5.31 15.01 0.23
N PRO A 198 -5.65 16.18 -0.36
CA PRO A 198 -6.37 17.23 0.33
C PRO A 198 -7.75 16.76 0.81
N GLU A 199 -8.31 17.47 1.79
CA GLU A 199 -9.62 17.14 2.39
C GLU A 199 -10.79 17.24 1.41
N THR A 200 -10.59 17.92 0.28
CA THR A 200 -11.55 17.94 -0.84
C THR A 200 -11.82 16.54 -1.42
N PHE A 201 -10.88 15.58 -1.22
CA PHE A 201 -11.14 14.17 -1.45
C PHE A 201 -11.76 13.57 -0.18
N GLU A 202 -13.05 13.29 -0.22
CA GLU A 202 -13.73 12.64 0.89
C GLU A 202 -13.18 11.24 1.19
N ALA A 203 -13.36 10.78 2.42
CA ALA A 203 -12.83 9.47 2.85
C ALA A 203 -13.27 8.29 1.94
N PRO A 204 -14.54 8.18 1.49
CA PRO A 204 -14.94 7.14 0.55
C PRO A 204 -14.21 7.20 -0.79
N GLN A 205 -13.92 8.41 -1.30
CA GLN A 205 -13.18 8.60 -2.55
C GLN A 205 -11.73 8.13 -2.42
N VAL A 206 -11.06 8.43 -1.30
CA VAL A 206 -9.70 7.95 -1.03
C VAL A 206 -9.66 6.42 -0.95
N ILE A 207 -10.65 5.82 -0.28
CA ILE A 207 -10.78 4.35 -0.18
C ILE A 207 -11.01 3.73 -1.57
N ALA A 208 -11.86 4.34 -2.40
CA ALA A 208 -12.09 3.89 -3.77
C ALA A 208 -10.83 4.00 -4.64
N LEU A 209 -10.13 5.15 -4.58
CA LEU A 209 -8.85 5.33 -5.28
C LEU A 209 -7.78 4.30 -4.85
N TYR A 210 -7.80 3.89 -3.57
CA TYR A 210 -6.94 2.81 -3.12
C TYR A 210 -7.38 1.46 -3.69
N ALA A 211 -8.68 1.17 -3.71
CA ALA A 211 -9.21 -0.11 -4.20
C ALA A 211 -8.85 -0.38 -5.68
N ASP A 212 -8.74 0.65 -6.49
CA ASP A 212 -8.27 0.56 -7.89
C ASP A 212 -6.82 0.08 -8.01
N HIS A 213 -6.10 -0.07 -6.88
CA HIS A 213 -4.76 -0.64 -6.84
C HIS A 213 -4.74 -2.16 -7.14
N GLY A 214 -5.87 -2.85 -7.03
CA GLY A 214 -5.97 -4.31 -7.24
C GLY A 214 -5.52 -4.80 -8.63
N THR A 215 -5.40 -3.92 -9.63
CA THR A 215 -4.85 -4.26 -10.95
C THR A 215 -3.37 -4.66 -10.93
N HIS A 216 -2.63 -4.37 -9.86
CA HIS A 216 -1.21 -4.75 -9.73
C HIS A 216 -0.99 -6.26 -9.71
N GLU A 217 -1.93 -7.04 -9.22
CA GLU A 217 -1.84 -8.51 -9.25
C GLU A 217 -1.73 -9.05 -10.68
N GLN A 218 -2.36 -8.40 -11.64
CA GLN A 218 -2.26 -8.76 -13.08
C GLN A 218 -0.84 -8.51 -13.58
N PHE A 219 -0.24 -7.37 -13.25
CA PHE A 219 1.13 -7.03 -13.68
C PHE A 219 2.16 -7.98 -13.07
N HIS A 220 1.98 -8.39 -11.82
CA HIS A 220 2.82 -9.42 -11.21
C HIS A 220 2.67 -10.79 -11.89
N SER A 221 1.48 -11.10 -12.38
CA SER A 221 1.24 -12.33 -13.13
C SER A 221 2.01 -12.33 -14.45
N GLU A 222 2.05 -11.22 -15.17
CA GLU A 222 2.83 -11.08 -16.41
C GLU A 222 4.31 -11.37 -16.18
N PHE A 223 4.91 -10.82 -15.09
CA PHE A 223 6.29 -11.15 -14.74
C PHE A 223 6.50 -12.63 -14.42
N LYS A 224 5.58 -13.23 -13.66
CA LYS A 224 5.72 -14.63 -13.23
C LYS A 224 5.48 -15.62 -14.37
N THR A 225 4.48 -15.38 -15.22
CA THR A 225 4.01 -16.34 -16.21
C THR A 225 4.57 -16.02 -17.60
N ASP A 226 4.40 -14.80 -18.09
CA ASP A 226 4.73 -14.48 -19.48
C ASP A 226 6.23 -14.27 -19.66
N MET A 227 6.90 -13.68 -18.67
CA MET A 227 8.34 -13.46 -18.67
C MET A 227 9.14 -14.58 -17.95
N ASP A 228 8.47 -15.54 -17.33
CA ASP A 228 9.07 -16.67 -16.58
C ASP A 228 10.14 -16.25 -15.56
N LEU A 229 9.97 -15.06 -14.94
CA LEU A 229 10.96 -14.51 -14.00
C LEU A 229 11.15 -15.35 -12.75
N VAL A 230 10.24 -16.28 -12.45
CA VAL A 230 10.42 -17.22 -11.34
C VAL A 230 11.60 -18.16 -11.56
N ARG A 231 12.04 -18.36 -12.81
CA ARG A 231 13.16 -19.21 -13.20
C ARG A 231 14.42 -18.39 -13.46
N LEU A 232 14.94 -17.77 -12.40
CA LEU A 232 16.21 -17.05 -12.49
C LEU A 232 17.34 -17.95 -12.97
N PRO A 233 18.17 -17.52 -13.95
CA PRO A 233 19.15 -18.39 -14.61
C PRO A 233 20.34 -18.75 -13.74
N SER A 234 20.71 -17.90 -12.76
CA SER A 234 21.90 -18.09 -11.93
C SER A 234 21.55 -18.53 -10.50
N GLY A 235 22.47 -19.25 -9.87
CA GLY A 235 22.48 -19.48 -8.43
C GLY A 235 23.03 -18.31 -7.63
N LYS A 236 23.73 -17.38 -8.31
CA LYS A 236 24.31 -16.18 -7.70
C LYS A 236 23.32 -15.04 -7.73
N PHE A 237 23.13 -14.38 -6.58
CA PHE A 237 22.15 -13.31 -6.45
C PHE A 237 22.47 -12.10 -7.35
N ASP A 238 23.71 -11.64 -7.31
CA ASP A 238 24.16 -10.45 -8.06
C ASP A 238 24.21 -10.64 -9.59
N THR A 239 23.99 -11.88 -10.07
CA THR A 239 23.99 -12.18 -11.50
C THR A 239 22.57 -12.16 -12.08
N ASN A 240 21.55 -12.22 -11.24
CA ASN A 240 20.14 -12.21 -11.60
C ASN A 240 19.56 -10.81 -11.53
#